data_faa36f55cea8dcde2cdd8d46de8bbf4a
#
_entry.id   faa36f55cea8dcde2cdd8d46de8bbf4a
#
_cell.length_a   1.000
_cell.length_b   1.000
_cell.length_c   1.000
_cell.angle_alpha   90.00
_cell.angle_beta   90.00
_cell.angle_gamma   90.00
#
_symmetry.space_group_name_H-M   'P 1'
#
loop_
_entity.id
_entity.type
_entity.pdbx_description
1 polymer ?
#
loop_
_entity_poly.entity_id
_entity_poly.type
_entity_poly.pdbx_seq_one_letter_code
_entity_poly.pdbx_strand_id
1 'polypeptide(L)'
;KYQVSYKPGLIYEHLDLMLDNPILSDLRVRKALIHSIDRTAISNRLFSGKQPVAHNKIHPSDWIHTNTIKKYSYDPQKARELLNDAGWNTIKAGIRYNSAGKKLQLELMSTAGNRSRELVEQVLQSYWKAVGIEIKIRNQPARVLFGETISKRKFTGLAMFAWLSAPEALPRTTLHSQSVPTKENNWSG
;
A
#
# COMPACT_ATOMS: atom_id res chain seq x y z
N LYS A 1 11.55 -38.47 8.69
CA LYS A 1 11.43 -37.31 7.80
C LYS A 1 10.29 -36.45 8.29
N TYR A 2 10.53 -35.16 8.48
CA TYR A 2 9.48 -34.19 8.84
C TYR A 2 8.87 -33.61 7.56
N GLN A 3 7.54 -33.44 7.53
CA GLN A 3 6.83 -32.74 6.50
C GLN A 3 6.49 -31.34 7.01
N VAL A 4 6.95 -30.30 6.31
CA VAL A 4 6.64 -28.90 6.63
C VAL A 4 5.55 -28.41 5.68
N SER A 5 4.46 -27.94 6.26
CA SER A 5 3.36 -27.34 5.50
C SER A 5 3.24 -25.85 5.86
N TYR A 6 3.00 -25.01 4.85
CA TYR A 6 2.77 -23.57 5.01
C TYR A 6 1.33 -23.25 4.65
N LYS A 7 0.65 -22.52 5.55
CA LYS A 7 -0.69 -22.00 5.30
C LYS A 7 -0.70 -20.48 5.47
N PRO A 8 -1.54 -19.75 4.74
CA PRO A 8 -1.74 -18.33 4.97
C PRO A 8 -2.10 -18.06 6.43
N GLY A 9 -1.39 -17.12 7.05
CA GLY A 9 -1.74 -16.64 8.38
C GLY A 9 -2.81 -15.54 8.31
N LEU A 10 -3.34 -15.15 9.48
CA LEU A 10 -4.37 -14.12 9.59
C LEU A 10 -3.83 -12.69 9.48
N ILE A 11 -2.54 -12.51 9.34
CA ILE A 11 -1.91 -11.20 9.22
C ILE A 11 -2.05 -10.70 7.78
N TYR A 12 -2.67 -9.53 7.62
CA TYR A 12 -2.84 -8.84 6.35
C TYR A 12 -1.95 -7.60 6.31
N GLU A 13 -0.80 -7.69 5.63
CA GLU A 13 0.09 -6.56 5.36
C GLU A 13 -0.45 -5.74 4.18
N HIS A 14 -0.55 -4.43 4.35
CA HIS A 14 -1.14 -3.54 3.36
C HIS A 14 -0.54 -2.14 3.41
N LEU A 15 -0.96 -1.32 2.47
CA LEU A 15 -0.65 0.10 2.39
C LEU A 15 -1.95 0.90 2.50
N ASP A 16 -2.04 1.77 3.51
CA ASP A 16 -3.05 2.82 3.56
C ASP A 16 -2.57 4.05 2.80
N LEU A 17 -3.50 4.68 2.08
CA LEU A 17 -3.23 5.86 1.28
C LEU A 17 -3.99 7.05 1.87
N MET A 18 -3.28 8.14 2.17
CA MET A 18 -3.92 9.39 2.61
C MET A 18 -4.61 10.08 1.43
N LEU A 19 -5.93 9.93 1.32
CA LEU A 19 -6.68 10.46 0.18
C LEU A 19 -6.85 11.99 0.23
N ASP A 20 -6.60 12.63 1.36
CA ASP A 20 -6.53 14.10 1.47
C ASP A 20 -5.26 14.68 0.82
N ASN A 21 -4.28 13.83 0.50
CA ASN A 21 -3.12 14.22 -0.29
C ASN A 21 -3.54 14.50 -1.75
N PRO A 22 -3.27 15.69 -2.30
CA PRO A 22 -3.70 16.05 -3.67
C PRO A 22 -3.17 15.12 -4.77
N ILE A 23 -2.05 14.43 -4.55
CA ILE A 23 -1.51 13.45 -5.50
C ILE A 23 -2.32 12.15 -5.40
N LEU A 24 -2.62 11.70 -4.18
CA LEU A 24 -3.31 10.44 -3.92
C LEU A 24 -4.84 10.53 -4.08
N SER A 25 -5.42 11.72 -4.09
CA SER A 25 -6.84 11.93 -4.42
C SER A 25 -7.17 11.50 -5.86
N ASP A 26 -6.19 11.56 -6.79
CA ASP A 26 -6.38 11.10 -8.16
C ASP A 26 -6.36 9.57 -8.24
N LEU A 27 -7.48 8.98 -8.67
CA LEU A 27 -7.62 7.53 -8.83
C LEU A 27 -6.61 6.94 -9.82
N ARG A 28 -6.20 7.71 -10.85
CA ARG A 28 -5.23 7.26 -11.85
C ARG A 28 -3.86 7.06 -11.22
N VAL A 29 -3.45 7.96 -10.33
CA VAL A 29 -2.20 7.81 -9.56
C VAL A 29 -2.25 6.58 -8.65
N ARG A 30 -3.35 6.36 -7.92
CA ARG A 30 -3.51 5.16 -7.08
C ARG A 30 -3.44 3.87 -7.89
N LYS A 31 -4.09 3.84 -9.07
CA LYS A 31 -3.99 2.70 -10.00
C LYS A 31 -2.57 2.51 -10.55
N ALA A 32 -1.85 3.60 -10.84
CA ALA A 32 -0.46 3.53 -11.28
C ALA A 32 0.44 2.94 -10.20
N LEU A 33 0.25 3.33 -8.94
CA LEU A 33 1.01 2.77 -7.82
C LEU A 33 0.86 1.25 -7.73
N ILE A 34 -0.33 0.69 -7.88
CA ILE A 34 -0.53 -0.77 -7.77
C ILE A 34 -0.06 -1.51 -9.03
N HIS A 35 -0.26 -0.95 -10.23
CA HIS A 35 0.20 -1.56 -11.48
C HIS A 35 1.73 -1.57 -11.61
N SER A 36 2.44 -0.68 -10.94
CA SER A 36 3.90 -0.63 -10.97
C SER A 36 4.60 -1.61 -10.06
N ILE A 37 3.88 -2.39 -9.23
CA ILE A 37 4.46 -3.30 -8.24
C ILE A 37 4.24 -4.75 -8.66
N ASP A 38 5.34 -5.52 -8.80
CA ASP A 38 5.26 -6.98 -8.92
C ASP A 38 5.21 -7.64 -7.55
N ARG A 39 3.99 -7.77 -7.00
CA ARG A 39 3.74 -8.37 -5.68
C ARG A 39 4.13 -9.85 -5.63
N THR A 40 4.00 -10.56 -6.75
CA THR A 40 4.41 -11.97 -6.86
C THR A 40 5.92 -12.10 -6.76
N ALA A 41 6.67 -11.24 -7.46
CA ALA A 41 8.13 -11.22 -7.34
C ALA A 41 8.59 -10.86 -5.92
N ILE A 42 7.92 -9.93 -5.24
CA ILE A 42 8.19 -9.60 -3.83
C ILE A 42 8.01 -10.83 -2.95
N SER A 43 6.87 -11.53 -3.06
CA SER A 43 6.61 -12.76 -2.30
C SER A 43 7.68 -13.83 -2.55
N ASN A 44 8.00 -14.08 -3.81
CA ASN A 44 8.96 -15.10 -4.19
C ASN A 44 10.39 -14.79 -3.71
N ARG A 45 10.85 -13.56 -3.88
CA ARG A 45 12.23 -13.17 -3.61
C ARG A 45 12.51 -12.91 -2.13
N LEU A 46 11.59 -12.26 -1.42
CA LEU A 46 11.79 -11.91 -0.01
C LEU A 46 11.23 -12.98 0.95
N PHE A 47 10.23 -13.75 0.54
CA PHE A 47 9.52 -14.67 1.42
C PHE A 47 9.45 -16.10 0.87
N SER A 48 10.27 -16.44 -0.14
CA SER A 48 10.34 -17.78 -0.76
C SER A 48 8.96 -18.29 -1.25
N GLY A 49 8.09 -17.37 -1.69
CA GLY A 49 6.74 -17.69 -2.16
C GLY A 49 5.75 -18.13 -1.06
N LYS A 50 6.15 -18.05 0.20
CA LYS A 50 5.34 -18.56 1.34
C LYS A 50 4.29 -17.56 1.85
N GLN A 51 4.35 -16.33 1.38
CA GLN A 51 3.35 -15.30 1.66
C GLN A 51 2.52 -15.05 0.40
N PRO A 52 1.27 -15.49 0.33
CA PRO A 52 0.43 -15.31 -0.84
C PRO A 52 0.07 -13.84 -1.03
N VAL A 53 -0.10 -13.43 -2.30
CA VAL A 53 -0.56 -12.09 -2.63
C VAL A 53 -2.04 -11.96 -2.32
N ALA A 54 -2.38 -11.06 -1.39
CA ALA A 54 -3.76 -10.71 -1.10
C ALA A 54 -4.32 -9.75 -2.17
N HIS A 55 -5.53 -10.00 -2.63
CA HIS A 55 -6.26 -9.14 -3.55
C HIS A 55 -7.39 -8.36 -2.88
N ASN A 56 -7.78 -8.76 -1.68
CA ASN A 56 -8.66 -8.03 -0.76
C ASN A 56 -8.21 -8.28 0.69
N LYS A 57 -8.83 -7.59 1.63
CA LYS A 57 -8.53 -7.75 3.07
C LYS A 57 -9.20 -8.95 3.72
N ILE A 58 -10.17 -9.57 3.06
CA ILE A 58 -10.90 -10.71 3.60
C ILE A 58 -10.06 -11.96 3.43
N HIS A 59 -9.82 -12.66 4.54
CA HIS A 59 -9.01 -13.87 4.53
C HIS A 59 -9.64 -14.97 3.67
N PRO A 60 -8.86 -15.77 2.90
CA PRO A 60 -9.42 -16.81 2.03
C PRO A 60 -10.27 -17.87 2.74
N SER A 61 -10.07 -18.08 4.03
CA SER A 61 -10.87 -19.01 4.84
C SER A 61 -12.17 -18.41 5.39
N ASP A 62 -12.42 -17.12 5.13
CA ASP A 62 -13.62 -16.45 5.59
C ASP A 62 -14.79 -16.75 4.63
N TRP A 63 -15.98 -16.99 5.17
CA TRP A 63 -17.18 -17.30 4.37
C TRP A 63 -17.63 -16.17 3.45
N ILE A 64 -17.30 -14.92 3.79
CA ILE A 64 -17.58 -13.76 2.93
C ILE A 64 -16.48 -13.50 1.88
N HIS A 65 -15.42 -14.33 1.83
CA HIS A 65 -14.37 -14.17 0.83
C HIS A 65 -14.91 -14.40 -0.57
N THR A 66 -14.47 -13.56 -1.51
CA THR A 66 -14.79 -13.73 -2.93
C THR A 66 -13.55 -13.58 -3.80
N ASN A 67 -13.49 -14.38 -4.86
CA ASN A 67 -12.45 -14.31 -5.90
C ASN A 67 -12.90 -13.47 -7.12
N THR A 68 -14.14 -12.98 -7.14
CA THR A 68 -14.70 -12.24 -8.29
C THR A 68 -14.31 -10.76 -8.32
N ILE A 69 -13.48 -10.31 -7.40
CA ILE A 69 -12.97 -8.94 -7.34
C ILE A 69 -12.02 -8.63 -8.50
N LYS A 70 -11.97 -7.37 -8.90
CA LYS A 70 -10.99 -6.90 -9.88
C LYS A 70 -9.59 -7.04 -9.32
N LYS A 71 -8.74 -7.80 -10.03
CA LYS A 71 -7.32 -7.93 -9.72
C LYS A 71 -6.51 -6.93 -10.54
N TYR A 72 -5.47 -6.38 -9.92
CA TYR A 72 -4.52 -5.47 -10.57
C TYR A 72 -3.20 -6.23 -10.79
N SER A 73 -2.89 -6.51 -12.06
CA SER A 73 -1.63 -7.14 -12.46
C SER A 73 -0.47 -6.15 -12.45
N TYR A 74 0.75 -6.66 -12.31
CA TYR A 74 1.95 -5.90 -12.60
C TYR A 74 1.98 -5.50 -14.07
N ASP A 75 1.94 -4.21 -14.32
CA ASP A 75 1.96 -3.62 -15.65
C ASP A 75 2.55 -2.20 -15.56
N PRO A 76 3.89 -2.08 -15.58
CA PRO A 76 4.55 -0.77 -15.47
C PRO A 76 4.30 0.14 -16.67
N GLN A 77 3.94 -0.41 -17.84
CA GLN A 77 3.55 0.39 -18.99
C GLN A 77 2.21 1.07 -18.71
N LYS A 78 1.22 0.32 -18.25
CA LYS A 78 -0.07 0.87 -17.83
C LYS A 78 0.06 1.90 -16.71
N ALA A 79 0.99 1.68 -15.77
CA ALA A 79 1.29 2.66 -14.72
C ALA A 79 1.79 3.99 -15.33
N ARG A 80 2.70 3.95 -16.30
CA ARG A 80 3.20 5.15 -16.98
C ARG A 80 2.11 5.90 -17.74
N GLU A 81 1.23 5.17 -18.44
CA GLU A 81 0.07 5.74 -19.16
C GLU A 81 -0.85 6.48 -18.18
N LEU A 82 -1.23 5.84 -17.08
CA LEU A 82 -2.08 6.43 -16.05
C LEU A 82 -1.47 7.69 -15.43
N LEU A 83 -0.15 7.73 -15.25
CA LEU A 83 0.55 8.92 -14.76
C LEU A 83 0.57 10.04 -15.82
N ASN A 84 0.72 9.70 -17.10
CA ASN A 84 0.59 10.67 -18.18
C ASN A 84 -0.82 11.28 -18.22
N ASP A 85 -1.85 10.45 -18.18
CA ASP A 85 -3.26 10.87 -18.15
C ASP A 85 -3.58 11.72 -16.92
N ALA A 86 -2.89 11.49 -15.81
CA ALA A 86 -3.00 12.28 -14.59
C ALA A 86 -2.21 13.61 -14.64
N GLY A 87 -1.53 13.91 -15.77
CA GLY A 87 -0.82 15.19 -15.96
C GLY A 87 0.63 15.21 -15.46
N TRP A 88 1.20 14.04 -15.11
CA TRP A 88 2.60 13.90 -14.68
C TRP A 88 3.51 13.61 -15.87
N ASN A 89 3.60 14.53 -16.84
CA ASN A 89 4.18 14.30 -18.17
C ASN A 89 5.64 14.72 -18.32
N THR A 90 6.13 15.63 -17.48
CA THR A 90 7.51 16.10 -17.55
C THR A 90 8.42 15.18 -16.75
N ILE A 91 9.52 14.69 -17.35
CA ILE A 91 10.49 13.84 -16.66
C ILE A 91 11.81 14.57 -16.55
N LYS A 92 12.32 14.70 -15.32
CA LYS A 92 13.65 15.28 -15.01
C LYS A 92 14.39 14.33 -14.08
N ALA A 93 15.60 13.92 -14.45
CA ALA A 93 16.41 12.94 -13.68
C ALA A 93 15.64 11.66 -13.30
N GLY A 94 14.77 11.16 -14.20
CA GLY A 94 13.98 9.95 -13.98
C GLY A 94 12.74 10.12 -13.10
N ILE A 95 12.44 11.34 -12.64
CA ILE A 95 11.25 11.63 -11.82
C ILE A 95 10.28 12.52 -12.59
N ARG A 96 9.00 12.29 -12.37
CA ARG A 96 7.89 12.98 -13.02
C ARG A 96 7.55 14.29 -12.31
N TYR A 97 7.12 15.25 -13.11
CA TYR A 97 6.61 16.57 -12.69
C TYR A 97 5.32 16.87 -13.46
N ASN A 98 4.42 17.61 -12.84
CA ASN A 98 3.24 18.15 -13.51
C ASN A 98 3.53 19.48 -14.23
N SER A 99 2.52 20.04 -14.92
CA SER A 99 2.63 21.31 -15.64
C SER A 99 2.97 22.51 -14.77
N ALA A 100 2.64 22.46 -13.47
CA ALA A 100 3.00 23.49 -12.50
C ALA A 100 4.43 23.31 -11.94
N GLY A 101 5.22 22.37 -12.45
CA GLY A 101 6.56 22.08 -11.96
C GLY A 101 6.62 21.35 -10.61
N LYS A 102 5.49 20.85 -10.12
CA LYS A 102 5.45 20.06 -8.88
C LYS A 102 5.97 18.66 -9.14
N LYS A 103 6.89 18.20 -8.30
CA LYS A 103 7.48 16.87 -8.34
C LYS A 103 6.50 15.79 -7.88
N LEU A 104 6.45 14.66 -8.57
CA LEU A 104 5.69 13.48 -8.14
C LEU A 104 6.46 12.76 -7.05
N GLN A 105 6.27 13.21 -5.83
CA GLN A 105 6.94 12.72 -4.63
C GLN A 105 5.91 12.37 -3.57
N LEU A 106 6.05 11.18 -2.96
CA LEU A 106 5.24 10.71 -1.86
C LEU A 106 6.12 10.27 -0.70
N GLU A 107 5.55 10.29 0.50
CA GLU A 107 6.15 9.72 1.69
C GLU A 107 5.61 8.30 1.91
N LEU A 108 6.48 7.38 2.29
CA LEU A 108 6.13 6.03 2.74
C LEU A 108 6.64 5.85 4.15
N MET A 109 5.80 5.39 5.05
CA MET A 109 6.17 5.11 6.43
C MET A 109 5.73 3.72 6.87
N SER A 110 6.48 3.19 7.84
CA SER A 110 6.18 1.94 8.52
C SER A 110 6.76 1.96 9.94
N THR A 111 6.69 0.82 10.62
CA THR A 111 7.35 0.64 11.93
C THR A 111 8.85 0.48 11.76
N ALA A 112 9.62 1.35 12.40
CA ALA A 112 11.07 1.23 12.47
C ALA A 112 11.49 -0.06 13.21
N GLY A 113 12.57 -0.70 12.72
CA GLY A 113 13.11 -1.93 13.29
C GLY A 113 12.39 -3.21 12.83
N ASN A 114 11.38 -3.11 11.97
CA ASN A 114 10.80 -4.27 11.30
C ASN A 114 11.54 -4.55 9.99
N ARG A 115 12.52 -5.44 10.07
CA ARG A 115 13.41 -5.75 8.94
C ARG A 115 12.69 -6.19 7.67
N SER A 116 11.62 -6.97 7.79
CA SER A 116 10.84 -7.44 6.65
C SER A 116 10.15 -6.28 5.94
N ARG A 117 9.55 -5.35 6.68
CA ARG A 117 8.92 -4.15 6.13
C ARG A 117 9.95 -3.23 5.49
N GLU A 118 11.07 -2.99 6.14
CA GLU A 118 12.15 -2.15 5.61
C GLU A 118 12.67 -2.68 4.26
N LEU A 119 12.80 -3.99 4.10
CA LEU A 119 13.16 -4.60 2.81
C LEU A 119 12.06 -4.40 1.75
N VAL A 120 10.80 -4.60 2.11
CA VAL A 120 9.67 -4.36 1.19
C VAL A 120 9.62 -2.90 0.77
N GLU A 121 9.80 -1.94 1.68
CA GLU A 121 9.83 -0.50 1.37
C GLU A 121 10.89 -0.14 0.33
N GLN A 122 12.08 -0.69 0.45
CA GLN A 122 13.16 -0.46 -0.52
C GLN A 122 12.81 -1.02 -1.91
N VAL A 123 12.19 -2.18 -1.96
CA VAL A 123 11.72 -2.77 -3.22
C VAL A 123 10.59 -1.96 -3.82
N LEU A 124 9.61 -1.52 -3.04
CA LEU A 124 8.53 -0.63 -3.49
C LEU A 124 9.09 0.70 -4.01
N GLN A 125 10.03 1.32 -3.30
CA GLN A 125 10.70 2.54 -3.71
C GLN A 125 11.37 2.36 -5.10
N SER A 126 12.02 1.21 -5.32
CA SER A 126 12.65 0.89 -6.61
C SER A 126 11.62 0.75 -7.74
N TYR A 127 10.52 0.01 -7.52
CA TYR A 127 9.44 -0.14 -8.49
C TYR A 127 8.81 1.20 -8.86
N TRP A 128 8.50 2.04 -7.89
CA TRP A 128 7.89 3.35 -8.12
C TRP A 128 8.85 4.32 -8.80
N LYS A 129 10.12 4.28 -8.46
CA LYS A 129 11.15 5.05 -9.17
C LYS A 129 11.24 4.67 -10.65
N ALA A 130 11.09 3.39 -11.00
CA ALA A 130 11.12 2.92 -12.38
C ALA A 130 9.97 3.46 -13.27
N VAL A 131 8.91 3.96 -12.66
CA VAL A 131 7.80 4.65 -13.37
C VAL A 131 7.80 6.16 -13.13
N GLY A 132 8.81 6.70 -12.43
CA GLY A 132 9.02 8.14 -12.24
C GLY A 132 8.43 8.72 -10.96
N ILE A 133 8.08 7.91 -9.97
CA ILE A 133 7.59 8.36 -8.66
C ILE A 133 8.74 8.32 -7.65
N GLU A 134 9.00 9.45 -6.99
CA GLU A 134 9.96 9.49 -5.87
C GLU A 134 9.28 9.13 -4.56
N ILE A 135 9.90 8.24 -3.79
CA ILE A 135 9.43 7.86 -2.45
C ILE A 135 10.47 8.26 -1.40
N LYS A 136 10.00 8.94 -0.36
CA LYS A 136 10.78 9.22 0.85
C LYS A 136 10.31 8.31 1.98
N ILE A 137 11.18 7.40 2.41
CA ILE A 137 10.89 6.50 3.54
C ILE A 137 11.11 7.26 4.85
N ARG A 138 10.11 7.20 5.75
CA ARG A 138 10.13 7.86 7.07
C ARG A 138 9.53 6.99 8.15
N ASN A 139 10.27 5.96 8.55
CA ASN A 139 9.81 5.01 9.56
C ASN A 139 9.80 5.62 10.97
N GLN A 140 8.86 5.17 11.79
CA GLN A 140 8.67 5.61 13.16
C GLN A 140 8.63 4.40 14.11
N PRO A 141 9.03 4.57 15.40
CA PRO A 141 8.77 3.56 16.41
C PRO A 141 7.28 3.19 16.46
N ALA A 142 6.96 1.92 16.64
CA ALA A 142 5.58 1.41 16.57
C ALA A 142 4.61 2.21 17.46
N ARG A 143 5.03 2.57 18.69
CA ARG A 143 4.23 3.37 19.62
C ARG A 143 3.85 4.74 19.03
N VAL A 144 4.78 5.40 18.35
CA VAL A 144 4.54 6.71 17.72
C VAL A 144 3.68 6.55 16.47
N LEU A 145 4.02 5.57 15.62
CA LEU A 145 3.28 5.32 14.40
C LEU A 145 1.80 5.06 14.68
N PHE A 146 1.48 4.12 15.56
CA PHE A 146 0.08 3.77 15.84
C PHE A 146 -0.60 4.75 16.81
N GLY A 147 0.08 5.20 17.88
CA GLY A 147 -0.54 6.06 18.89
C GLY A 147 -0.74 7.50 18.44
N GLU A 148 0.13 8.03 17.58
CA GLU A 148 0.10 9.45 17.22
C GLU A 148 -0.13 9.70 15.73
N THR A 149 0.44 8.88 14.86
CA THR A 149 0.44 9.17 13.42
C THR A 149 -0.76 8.57 12.72
N ILE A 150 -0.97 7.25 12.82
CA ILE A 150 -2.08 6.57 12.14
C ILE A 150 -3.40 6.91 12.80
N SER A 151 -3.52 6.72 14.13
CA SER A 151 -4.77 6.98 14.86
C SER A 151 -5.28 8.43 14.76
N LYS A 152 -4.38 9.37 14.55
CA LYS A 152 -4.70 10.80 14.40
C LYS A 152 -4.63 11.29 12.95
N ARG A 153 -4.51 10.38 11.96
CA ARG A 153 -4.39 10.69 10.54
C ARG A 153 -3.34 11.74 10.20
N LYS A 154 -2.19 11.69 10.88
CA LYS A 154 -1.09 12.68 10.70
C LYS A 154 -0.07 12.25 9.64
N PHE A 155 -0.29 11.15 8.91
CA PHE A 155 0.56 10.79 7.78
C PHE A 155 0.09 11.50 6.51
N THR A 156 1.02 11.76 5.60
CA THR A 156 0.76 12.59 4.40
C THR A 156 0.77 11.80 3.09
N GLY A 157 1.25 10.57 3.12
CA GLY A 157 1.43 9.75 1.92
C GLY A 157 0.87 8.34 2.09
N LEU A 158 1.77 7.39 2.22
CA LEU A 158 1.50 5.96 2.32
C LEU A 158 1.95 5.46 3.70
N ALA A 159 1.15 4.60 4.32
CA ALA A 159 1.51 3.94 5.57
C ALA A 159 1.41 2.42 5.40
N MET A 160 2.49 1.70 5.69
CA MET A 160 2.56 0.24 5.58
C MET A 160 2.54 -0.39 6.96
N PHE A 161 1.54 -1.19 7.22
CA PHE A 161 1.38 -1.94 8.46
C PHE A 161 0.44 -3.13 8.27
N ALA A 162 0.18 -3.90 9.33
CA ALA A 162 -0.66 -5.07 9.26
C ALA A 162 -1.90 -4.96 10.14
N TRP A 163 -2.99 -5.53 9.65
CA TRP A 163 -4.14 -5.90 10.45
C TRP A 163 -4.16 -7.41 10.70
N LEU A 164 -4.64 -7.79 11.86
CA LEU A 164 -4.99 -9.18 12.14
C LEU A 164 -6.41 -9.39 11.64
N SER A 165 -6.59 -10.30 10.67
CA SER A 165 -7.91 -10.72 10.24
C SER A 165 -8.57 -11.50 11.37
N ALA A 166 -9.85 -11.24 11.62
CA ALA A 166 -10.70 -12.02 12.51
C ALA A 166 -11.75 -12.69 11.61
N PRO A 167 -11.60 -13.99 11.26
CA PRO A 167 -12.62 -14.72 10.52
C PRO A 167 -13.96 -14.61 11.24
N GLU A 168 -15.05 -14.53 10.46
CA GLU A 168 -16.42 -14.35 10.96
C GLU A 168 -16.76 -12.93 11.50
N ALA A 169 -15.77 -12.06 11.68
CA ALA A 169 -16.03 -10.67 12.04
C ALA A 169 -16.32 -9.82 10.79
N LEU A 170 -17.50 -9.23 10.71
CA LEU A 170 -17.80 -8.26 9.65
C LEU A 170 -16.84 -7.06 9.76
N PRO A 171 -16.18 -6.66 8.68
CA PRO A 171 -15.17 -5.59 8.70
C PRO A 171 -15.82 -4.20 8.73
N ARG A 172 -16.77 -3.98 9.66
CA ARG A 172 -17.53 -2.74 9.78
C ARG A 172 -16.65 -1.52 9.99
N THR A 173 -15.69 -1.64 10.89
CA THR A 173 -14.79 -0.53 11.27
C THR A 173 -13.95 0.00 10.11
N THR A 174 -13.76 -0.79 9.07
CA THR A 174 -12.88 -0.44 7.95
C THR A 174 -13.62 -0.30 6.61
N LEU A 175 -14.81 -0.85 6.46
CA LEU A 175 -15.53 -0.87 5.17
C LEU A 175 -16.91 -0.21 5.22
N HIS A 176 -17.48 0.04 6.40
CA HIS A 176 -18.80 0.63 6.51
C HIS A 176 -18.75 2.15 6.31
N SER A 177 -19.71 2.74 5.60
CA SER A 177 -19.75 4.18 5.32
C SER A 177 -19.79 5.07 6.57
N GLN A 178 -20.40 4.59 7.66
CA GLN A 178 -20.40 5.28 8.95
C GLN A 178 -19.03 5.25 9.67
N SER A 179 -18.07 4.46 9.20
CA SER A 179 -16.72 4.38 9.73
C SER A 179 -15.74 5.29 8.99
N VAL A 180 -16.21 6.07 8.03
CA VAL A 180 -15.39 7.10 7.37
C VAL A 180 -14.89 8.09 8.42
N PRO A 181 -13.59 8.38 8.49
CA PRO A 181 -13.03 9.28 9.49
C PRO A 181 -13.65 10.69 9.44
N THR A 182 -13.95 11.23 10.60
CA THR A 182 -14.43 12.60 10.82
C THR A 182 -13.43 13.39 11.67
N LYS A 183 -13.73 14.66 11.97
CA LYS A 183 -12.92 15.44 12.91
C LYS A 183 -12.92 14.84 14.33
N GLU A 184 -14.04 14.22 14.72
CA GLU A 184 -14.25 13.60 16.03
C GLU A 184 -13.72 12.17 16.07
N ASN A 185 -13.77 11.48 14.94
CA ASN A 185 -13.28 10.11 14.78
C ASN A 185 -12.29 10.05 13.61
N ASN A 186 -11.02 10.19 13.96
CA ASN A 186 -9.92 10.29 13.01
C ASN A 186 -9.22 8.95 12.69
N TRP A 187 -9.78 7.86 13.16
CA TRP A 187 -9.20 6.55 12.92
C TRP A 187 -9.16 6.22 11.42
N SER A 188 -7.98 5.80 10.94
CA SER A 188 -7.75 5.42 9.52
C SER A 188 -7.91 3.93 9.26
N GLY A 189 -8.74 3.29 10.03
CA GLY A 189 -8.96 1.85 10.08
C GLY A 189 -9.25 1.10 8.80
#